data_78621d21d77c4dd55f59334ff0c58428
#
_entry.id   78621d21d77c4dd55f59334ff0c58428
#
_cell.length_a   1.000
_cell.length_b   1.000
_cell.length_c   1.000
_cell.angle_alpha   90.00
_cell.angle_beta   90.00
_cell.angle_gamma   90.00
#
_symmetry.space_group_name_H-M   'P 1'
#
loop_
_entity.id
_entity.type
_entity.pdbx_description
1 polymer ?
#
loop_
_entity_poly.entity_id
_entity_poly.type
_entity_poly.pdbx_seq_one_letter_code
_entity_poly.pdbx_strand_id
1 'polypeptide(L)'
;MKKFLMIAVSSLMIFGAAAYSVKGQDFITMNYIEVSGKANMEVAPDRIHMTITINEKDYKNTTLSSVEGKMINQLQSMGIDTKKNLVVKDMTSNFKHYFLAKSDVKMSKQYQLTVHSAKQAGEVIIALGQIGVSQINIDKVECSKLEQYKDEVRVKAVKNAKARAELLAEAIGHS
;
A
#
# COMPACT_ATOMS: atom_id res chain seq x y z
N MET A 1 -57.50 -0.72 61.89
CA MET A 1 -56.33 0.04 61.81
C MET A 1 -55.17 -0.93 61.80
N LYS A 2 -54.76 -1.29 60.62
CA LYS A 2 -53.92 -2.45 60.33
C LYS A 2 -52.43 -2.10 60.36
N LYS A 3 -51.70 -2.77 61.22
CA LYS A 3 -50.23 -2.64 61.32
C LYS A 3 -49.61 -3.53 60.24
N PHE A 4 -48.91 -2.94 59.32
CA PHE A 4 -48.09 -3.67 58.36
C PHE A 4 -46.69 -3.92 58.97
N LEU A 5 -46.40 -5.19 59.16
CA LEU A 5 -45.08 -5.70 59.59
C LEU A 5 -44.21 -5.82 58.36
N MET A 6 -43.19 -4.98 58.20
CA MET A 6 -42.17 -5.13 57.18
C MET A 6 -41.05 -6.03 57.72
N ILE A 7 -40.96 -7.22 57.12
CA ILE A 7 -39.82 -8.14 57.33
C ILE A 7 -38.77 -7.78 56.30
N ALA A 8 -37.69 -7.19 56.76
CA ALA A 8 -36.50 -6.97 55.92
C ALA A 8 -35.64 -8.27 55.96
N VAL A 9 -35.65 -8.99 54.87
CA VAL A 9 -34.74 -10.09 54.67
C VAL A 9 -33.43 -9.51 54.04
N SER A 10 -32.41 -9.31 54.90
CA SER A 10 -31.07 -8.94 54.41
C SER A 10 -30.36 -10.21 53.95
N SER A 11 -30.38 -10.45 52.65
CA SER A 11 -29.59 -11.48 52.03
C SER A 11 -28.14 -10.99 51.85
N LEU A 12 -27.27 -11.44 52.77
CA LEU A 12 -25.84 -11.22 52.73
C LEU A 12 -25.23 -12.19 51.72
N MET A 13 -25.12 -11.73 50.44
CA MET A 13 -24.33 -12.44 49.43
C MET A 13 -22.84 -12.18 49.68
N ILE A 14 -22.20 -13.15 50.32
CA ILE A 14 -20.72 -13.21 50.37
C ILE A 14 -20.26 -13.68 48.98
N PHE A 15 -19.91 -12.73 48.12
CA PHE A 15 -19.16 -13.02 46.89
C PHE A 15 -17.72 -13.32 47.32
N GLY A 16 -17.42 -14.61 47.44
CA GLY A 16 -16.05 -15.09 47.54
C GLY A 16 -15.33 -14.78 46.23
N ALA A 17 -14.62 -13.66 46.17
CA ALA A 17 -13.66 -13.40 45.12
C ALA A 17 -12.52 -14.39 45.25
N ALA A 18 -12.61 -15.53 44.58
CA ALA A 18 -11.46 -16.39 44.36
C ALA A 18 -10.48 -15.59 43.50
N ALA A 19 -9.54 -14.94 44.16
CA ALA A 19 -8.39 -14.36 43.50
C ALA A 19 -7.59 -15.50 42.88
N TYR A 20 -7.86 -15.79 41.63
CA TYR A 20 -6.95 -16.61 40.83
C TYR A 20 -5.67 -15.79 40.65
N SER A 21 -4.71 -16.03 41.57
CA SER A 21 -3.33 -15.63 41.33
C SER A 21 -2.85 -16.39 40.09
N VAL A 22 -2.93 -15.77 38.93
CA VAL A 22 -2.13 -16.18 37.79
C VAL A 22 -0.69 -15.98 38.25
N LYS A 23 -0.04 -17.06 38.71
CA LYS A 23 1.40 -17.09 38.84
C LYS A 23 1.96 -16.89 37.45
N GLY A 24 2.23 -15.63 37.09
CA GLY A 24 3.13 -15.31 35.97
C GLY A 24 4.40 -16.10 36.33
N GLN A 25 4.76 -17.07 35.49
CA GLN A 25 6.08 -17.67 35.58
C GLN A 25 7.05 -16.50 35.35
N ASP A 26 7.74 -16.13 36.42
CA ASP A 26 8.80 -15.12 36.38
C ASP A 26 9.93 -15.71 35.51
N PHE A 27 9.89 -15.45 34.22
CA PHE A 27 10.99 -15.77 33.28
C PHE A 27 12.30 -15.10 33.69
N ILE A 28 12.23 -14.15 34.62
CA ILE A 28 13.36 -13.34 35.11
C ILE A 28 14.24 -14.11 36.12
N THR A 29 13.79 -15.27 36.65
CA THR A 29 14.56 -16.06 37.61
C THR A 29 15.62 -16.94 36.97
N MET A 30 15.64 -17.08 35.64
CA MET A 30 16.66 -17.84 34.90
C MET A 30 17.63 -16.87 34.23
N ASN A 31 18.92 -17.22 34.22
CA ASN A 31 19.88 -16.45 33.45
C ASN A 31 19.53 -16.51 31.96
N TYR A 32 19.39 -15.39 31.34
CA TYR A 32 19.06 -15.30 29.90
C TYR A 32 19.93 -14.25 29.20
N ILE A 33 20.08 -14.41 27.90
CA ILE A 33 20.72 -13.44 27.04
C ILE A 33 19.65 -12.93 26.08
N GLU A 34 19.39 -11.63 26.12
CA GLU A 34 18.49 -10.98 25.17
C GLU A 34 19.27 -10.45 23.98
N VAL A 35 18.89 -10.82 22.79
CA VAL A 35 19.50 -10.38 21.55
C VAL A 35 18.48 -9.92 20.53
N SER A 36 18.87 -8.99 19.70
CA SER A 36 18.06 -8.61 18.53
C SER A 36 18.79 -8.98 17.24
N GLY A 37 18.09 -9.62 16.33
CA GLY A 37 18.57 -9.87 14.97
C GLY A 37 18.01 -8.85 14.00
N LYS A 38 18.83 -8.40 13.06
CA LYS A 38 18.42 -7.50 11.99
C LYS A 38 18.82 -8.10 10.64
N ALA A 39 17.97 -7.91 9.65
CA ALA A 39 18.28 -8.23 8.26
C ALA A 39 17.57 -7.21 7.36
N ASN A 40 18.14 -6.98 6.19
CA ASN A 40 17.55 -6.16 5.14
C ASN A 40 17.71 -6.86 3.80
N MET A 41 16.90 -6.46 2.84
CA MET A 41 16.95 -6.91 1.46
C MET A 41 16.50 -5.76 0.56
N GLU A 42 17.25 -5.51 -0.48
CA GLU A 42 16.85 -4.58 -1.53
C GLU A 42 16.11 -5.35 -2.62
N VAL A 43 14.95 -4.85 -3.03
CA VAL A 43 14.12 -5.47 -4.06
C VAL A 43 13.72 -4.43 -5.10
N ALA A 44 13.83 -4.78 -6.37
CA ALA A 44 13.34 -3.94 -7.44
C ALA A 44 11.81 -4.07 -7.56
N PRO A 45 11.09 -2.96 -7.78
CA PRO A 45 9.66 -3.02 -8.07
C PRO A 45 9.41 -3.69 -9.43
N ASP A 46 8.35 -4.50 -9.50
CA ASP A 46 7.90 -5.19 -10.71
C ASP A 46 6.53 -4.71 -11.20
N ARG A 47 5.93 -3.73 -10.49
CA ARG A 47 4.70 -3.04 -10.89
C ARG A 47 4.81 -1.56 -10.57
N ILE A 48 4.62 -0.74 -11.59
CA ILE A 48 4.64 0.71 -11.48
C ILE A 48 3.32 1.22 -12.06
N HIS A 49 2.52 1.87 -11.23
CA HIS A 49 1.25 2.45 -11.61
C HIS A 49 1.44 3.92 -11.92
N MET A 50 1.05 4.32 -13.10
CA MET A 50 1.19 5.68 -13.61
C MET A 50 -0.20 6.22 -13.94
N THR A 51 -0.50 7.45 -13.57
CA THR A 51 -1.68 8.18 -14.04
C THR A 51 -1.28 9.08 -15.19
N ILE A 52 -1.97 8.91 -16.32
CA ILE A 52 -1.85 9.75 -17.52
C ILE A 52 -3.12 10.58 -17.60
N THR A 53 -2.98 11.90 -17.65
CA THR A 53 -4.12 12.82 -17.79
C THR A 53 -4.08 13.49 -19.14
N ILE A 54 -5.18 13.41 -19.88
CA ILE A 54 -5.37 14.11 -21.17
C ILE A 54 -6.48 15.11 -20.99
N ASN A 55 -6.14 16.42 -21.10
CA ASN A 55 -7.11 17.49 -21.08
C ASN A 55 -7.22 18.08 -22.50
N GLU A 56 -8.39 18.08 -23.08
CA GLU A 56 -8.61 18.61 -24.43
C GLU A 56 -8.23 20.09 -24.58
N LYS A 57 -8.32 20.86 -23.50
CA LYS A 57 -7.90 22.27 -23.46
C LYS A 57 -6.40 22.49 -23.74
N ASP A 58 -5.57 21.46 -23.52
CA ASP A 58 -4.12 21.55 -23.68
C ASP A 58 -3.70 21.35 -25.16
N TYR A 59 -4.65 21.00 -26.03
CA TYR A 59 -4.41 20.71 -27.43
C TYR A 59 -5.21 21.67 -28.32
N LYS A 60 -4.52 22.39 -29.22
CA LYS A 60 -5.15 23.24 -30.21
C LYS A 60 -5.62 22.40 -31.40
N ASN A 61 -6.89 22.56 -31.79
CA ASN A 61 -7.48 21.91 -32.96
C ASN A 61 -7.39 20.36 -32.98
N THR A 62 -7.35 19.73 -31.81
CA THR A 62 -7.26 18.29 -31.71
C THR A 62 -8.27 17.81 -30.66
N THR A 63 -9.05 16.78 -30.99
CA THR A 63 -10.01 16.19 -30.06
C THR A 63 -9.31 15.26 -29.08
N LEU A 64 -9.89 15.10 -27.89
CA LEU A 64 -9.42 14.15 -26.88
C LEU A 64 -9.27 12.73 -27.45
N SER A 65 -10.24 12.29 -28.27
CA SER A 65 -10.21 10.96 -28.90
C SER A 65 -9.01 10.78 -29.84
N SER A 66 -8.61 11.85 -30.57
CA SER A 66 -7.43 11.78 -31.44
C SER A 66 -6.14 11.64 -30.63
N VAL A 67 -6.01 12.37 -29.52
CA VAL A 67 -4.83 12.27 -28.62
C VAL A 67 -4.81 10.90 -27.95
N GLU A 68 -5.95 10.40 -27.49
CA GLU A 68 -6.11 9.06 -26.93
C GLU A 68 -5.65 7.98 -27.92
N GLY A 69 -6.09 8.06 -29.17
CA GLY A 69 -5.66 7.11 -30.21
C GLY A 69 -4.15 7.12 -30.44
N LYS A 70 -3.52 8.31 -30.50
CA LYS A 70 -2.06 8.43 -30.58
C LYS A 70 -1.37 7.81 -29.37
N MET A 71 -1.85 8.06 -28.16
CA MET A 71 -1.32 7.49 -26.93
C MET A 71 -1.39 5.96 -26.95
N ILE A 72 -2.55 5.38 -27.29
CA ILE A 72 -2.74 3.93 -27.34
C ILE A 72 -1.79 3.30 -28.39
N ASN A 73 -1.72 3.87 -29.59
CA ASN A 73 -0.83 3.38 -30.64
C ASN A 73 0.64 3.45 -30.20
N GLN A 74 1.06 4.52 -29.54
CA GLN A 74 2.41 4.67 -29.04
C GLN A 74 2.74 3.61 -27.98
N LEU A 75 1.84 3.39 -27.01
CA LEU A 75 2.01 2.35 -25.99
C LEU A 75 2.10 0.94 -26.62
N GLN A 76 1.25 0.66 -27.60
CA GLN A 76 1.26 -0.62 -28.32
C GLN A 76 2.55 -0.83 -29.11
N SER A 77 3.08 0.21 -29.75
CA SER A 77 4.36 0.15 -30.47
C SER A 77 5.56 -0.17 -29.56
N MET A 78 5.43 0.17 -28.28
CA MET A 78 6.41 -0.18 -27.24
C MET A 78 6.19 -1.59 -26.65
N GLY A 79 5.28 -2.38 -27.20
CA GLY A 79 4.96 -3.73 -26.74
C GLY A 79 4.11 -3.79 -25.47
N ILE A 80 3.45 -2.69 -25.09
CA ILE A 80 2.57 -2.65 -23.93
C ILE A 80 1.17 -3.14 -24.35
N ASP A 81 0.68 -4.20 -23.70
CA ASP A 81 -0.69 -4.67 -23.87
C ASP A 81 -1.67 -3.69 -23.20
N THR A 82 -2.18 -2.73 -23.99
CA THR A 82 -3.08 -1.70 -23.50
C THR A 82 -4.43 -2.24 -23.02
N LYS A 83 -4.84 -3.44 -23.47
CA LYS A 83 -6.09 -4.06 -23.01
C LYS A 83 -5.99 -4.54 -21.56
N LYS A 84 -4.79 -4.94 -21.13
CA LYS A 84 -4.54 -5.43 -19.76
C LYS A 84 -4.00 -4.36 -18.83
N ASN A 85 -3.17 -3.47 -19.37
CA ASN A 85 -2.36 -2.57 -18.56
C ASN A 85 -2.82 -1.11 -18.58
N LEU A 86 -3.77 -0.74 -19.45
CA LEU A 86 -4.32 0.62 -19.51
C LEU A 86 -5.81 0.60 -19.15
N VAL A 87 -6.19 1.30 -18.08
CA VAL A 87 -7.56 1.39 -17.60
C VAL A 87 -7.98 2.86 -17.52
N VAL A 88 -9.20 3.18 -17.95
CA VAL A 88 -9.78 4.51 -17.74
C VAL A 88 -10.13 4.64 -16.26
N LYS A 89 -9.49 5.59 -15.56
CA LYS A 89 -9.70 5.85 -14.14
C LYS A 89 -10.84 6.83 -13.91
N ASP A 90 -10.89 7.87 -14.72
CA ASP A 90 -11.92 8.90 -14.63
C ASP A 90 -12.12 9.60 -15.97
N MET A 91 -13.34 10.09 -16.19
CA MET A 91 -13.69 10.93 -17.33
C MET A 91 -14.59 12.05 -16.84
N THR A 92 -14.08 13.26 -16.89
CA THR A 92 -14.81 14.46 -16.46
C THR A 92 -15.02 15.40 -17.65
N SER A 93 -16.19 16.06 -17.65
CA SER A 93 -16.47 17.16 -18.59
C SER A 93 -16.98 18.36 -17.80
N ASN A 94 -16.62 19.56 -18.25
CA ASN A 94 -17.01 20.79 -17.58
C ASN A 94 -18.50 21.17 -17.82
N PHE A 95 -19.42 20.24 -17.85
CA PHE A 95 -20.83 20.45 -18.14
C PHE A 95 -21.50 21.53 -17.27
N LYS A 96 -21.06 21.71 -16.03
CA LYS A 96 -21.67 22.69 -15.10
C LYS A 96 -21.40 24.16 -15.46
N HIS A 97 -20.34 24.46 -16.20
CA HIS A 97 -20.01 25.84 -16.60
C HIS A 97 -20.71 26.32 -17.88
N TYR A 98 -21.37 25.43 -18.61
CA TYR A 98 -21.90 25.71 -19.95
C TYR A 98 -23.29 26.36 -19.98
N PHE A 99 -24.03 26.31 -18.89
CA PHE A 99 -25.38 26.91 -18.88
C PHE A 99 -25.37 28.45 -18.92
N LEU A 100 -24.21 29.08 -18.70
CA LEU A 100 -24.06 30.54 -18.61
C LEU A 100 -23.03 31.15 -19.54
N ALA A 101 -22.24 30.38 -20.29
CA ALA A 101 -21.24 30.91 -21.24
C ALA A 101 -21.20 30.09 -22.52
N LYS A 102 -21.15 30.77 -23.66
CA LYS A 102 -20.91 30.21 -25.00
C LYS A 102 -19.46 29.71 -25.16
N SER A 103 -19.01 28.78 -24.35
CA SER A 103 -17.67 28.21 -24.44
C SER A 103 -17.72 26.70 -24.71
N ASP A 104 -16.81 26.21 -25.56
CA ASP A 104 -16.74 24.81 -25.96
C ASP A 104 -16.57 23.85 -24.78
N VAL A 105 -17.31 22.75 -24.80
CA VAL A 105 -17.14 21.66 -23.82
C VAL A 105 -15.75 21.06 -23.97
N LYS A 106 -14.90 21.22 -22.98
CA LYS A 106 -13.58 20.59 -22.94
C LYS A 106 -13.63 19.36 -22.05
N MET A 107 -13.16 18.24 -22.57
CA MET A 107 -13.17 16.96 -21.88
C MET A 107 -11.80 16.68 -21.26
N SER A 108 -11.80 15.98 -20.15
CA SER A 108 -10.60 15.45 -19.50
C SER A 108 -10.79 13.98 -19.20
N LYS A 109 -9.78 13.18 -19.49
CA LYS A 109 -9.74 11.76 -19.15
C LYS A 109 -8.47 11.43 -18.39
N GLN A 110 -8.60 10.56 -17.39
CA GLN A 110 -7.49 9.99 -16.67
C GLN A 110 -7.41 8.49 -16.92
N TYR A 111 -6.20 8.04 -17.18
CA TYR A 111 -5.88 6.65 -17.41
C TYR A 111 -4.90 6.19 -16.36
N GLN A 112 -5.05 4.96 -15.90
CA GLN A 112 -4.05 4.27 -15.12
C GLN A 112 -3.33 3.29 -16.05
N LEU A 113 -2.02 3.48 -16.19
CA LEU A 113 -1.13 2.57 -16.88
C LEU A 113 -0.30 1.79 -15.87
N THR A 114 -0.22 0.48 -16.03
CA THR A 114 0.68 -0.37 -15.26
C THR A 114 1.84 -0.82 -16.14
N VAL A 115 3.06 -0.56 -15.70
CA VAL A 115 4.29 -1.05 -16.35
C VAL A 115 5.12 -1.89 -15.37
N HIS A 116 6.04 -2.71 -15.90
CA HIS A 116 6.67 -3.77 -15.13
C HIS A 116 8.15 -3.50 -14.77
N SER A 117 8.67 -2.33 -15.13
CA SER A 117 10.01 -1.91 -14.74
C SER A 117 10.17 -0.40 -14.73
N ALA A 118 11.11 0.12 -13.93
CA ALA A 118 11.45 1.54 -13.92
C ALA A 118 11.98 2.02 -15.28
N LYS A 119 12.71 1.16 -16.00
CA LYS A 119 13.16 1.45 -17.36
C LYS A 119 11.97 1.69 -18.30
N GLN A 120 11.02 0.77 -18.31
CA GLN A 120 9.80 0.90 -19.12
C GLN A 120 8.98 2.13 -18.76
N ALA A 121 8.88 2.48 -17.46
CA ALA A 121 8.22 3.70 -17.04
C ALA A 121 8.87 4.97 -17.62
N GLY A 122 10.21 5.04 -17.57
CA GLY A 122 10.96 6.14 -18.16
C GLY A 122 10.78 6.24 -19.68
N GLU A 123 10.85 5.12 -20.38
CA GLU A 123 10.62 5.06 -21.83
C GLU A 123 9.20 5.53 -22.22
N VAL A 124 8.18 5.14 -21.43
CA VAL A 124 6.79 5.61 -21.63
C VAL A 124 6.68 7.11 -21.46
N ILE A 125 7.26 7.67 -20.40
CA ILE A 125 7.21 9.14 -20.18
C ILE A 125 7.82 9.89 -21.36
N ILE A 126 8.98 9.44 -21.86
CA ILE A 126 9.64 10.07 -23.00
C ILE A 126 8.79 9.93 -24.27
N ALA A 127 8.32 8.73 -24.56
CA ALA A 127 7.57 8.44 -25.78
C ALA A 127 6.22 9.19 -25.83
N LEU A 128 5.51 9.27 -24.72
CA LEU A 128 4.25 10.01 -24.64
C LEU A 128 4.49 11.54 -24.68
N GLY A 129 5.59 12.01 -24.08
CA GLY A 129 6.00 13.41 -24.20
C GLY A 129 6.24 13.84 -25.65
N GLN A 130 6.82 12.99 -26.50
CA GLN A 130 7.05 13.25 -27.92
C GLN A 130 5.75 13.46 -28.74
N ILE A 131 4.65 12.84 -28.33
CA ILE A 131 3.33 13.03 -28.94
C ILE A 131 2.48 14.10 -28.24
N GLY A 132 3.09 14.84 -27.29
CA GLY A 132 2.44 15.95 -26.58
C GLY A 132 1.64 15.54 -25.34
N VAL A 133 1.70 14.29 -24.89
CA VAL A 133 1.08 13.84 -23.64
C VAL A 133 2.11 13.94 -22.52
N SER A 134 2.03 15.03 -21.74
CA SER A 134 3.04 15.35 -20.72
C SER A 134 2.54 15.28 -19.28
N GLN A 135 1.24 15.16 -19.05
CA GLN A 135 0.68 15.05 -17.70
C GLN A 135 0.68 13.57 -17.24
N ILE A 136 1.86 13.12 -16.81
CA ILE A 136 2.09 11.73 -16.39
C ILE A 136 2.69 11.76 -14.98
N ASN A 137 2.06 11.02 -14.06
CA ASN A 137 2.52 10.89 -12.68
C ASN A 137 2.71 9.42 -12.33
N ILE A 138 3.74 9.10 -11.54
CA ILE A 138 3.88 7.79 -10.93
C ILE A 138 3.11 7.84 -9.60
N ASP A 139 2.04 7.06 -9.51
CA ASP A 139 1.18 7.03 -8.32
C ASP A 139 1.71 6.06 -7.27
N LYS A 140 2.18 4.88 -7.71
CA LYS A 140 2.56 3.79 -6.82
C LYS A 140 3.58 2.88 -7.47
N VAL A 141 4.49 2.39 -6.67
CA VAL A 141 5.42 1.31 -7.03
C VAL A 141 5.19 0.12 -6.10
N GLU A 142 5.13 -1.07 -6.67
CA GLU A 142 4.85 -2.30 -5.95
C GLU A 142 5.84 -3.39 -6.33
N CYS A 143 6.03 -4.31 -5.40
CA CYS A 143 6.69 -5.58 -5.63
C CYS A 143 5.67 -6.70 -5.40
N SER A 144 5.36 -7.48 -6.43
CA SER A 144 4.36 -8.56 -6.34
C SER A 144 4.74 -9.65 -5.34
N LYS A 145 6.04 -9.82 -5.06
CA LYS A 145 6.60 -10.81 -4.14
C LYS A 145 6.98 -10.22 -2.79
N LEU A 146 6.44 -9.05 -2.43
CA LEU A 146 6.83 -8.33 -1.21
C LEU A 146 6.70 -9.18 0.05
N GLU A 147 5.60 -9.93 0.20
CA GLU A 147 5.39 -10.77 1.40
C GLU A 147 6.40 -11.92 1.45
N GLN A 148 6.70 -12.55 0.32
CA GLN A 148 7.74 -13.58 0.26
C GLN A 148 9.10 -13.02 0.71
N TYR A 149 9.49 -11.85 0.20
CA TYR A 149 10.75 -11.21 0.60
C TYR A 149 10.76 -10.78 2.08
N LYS A 150 9.62 -10.33 2.60
CA LYS A 150 9.48 -10.06 4.05
C LYS A 150 9.73 -11.30 4.89
N ASP A 151 9.19 -12.45 4.50
CA ASP A 151 9.40 -13.71 5.21
C ASP A 151 10.87 -14.16 5.14
N GLU A 152 11.51 -14.03 3.98
CA GLU A 152 12.94 -14.29 3.84
C GLU A 152 13.78 -13.41 4.78
N VAL A 153 13.45 -12.11 4.84
CA VAL A 153 14.12 -11.16 5.75
C VAL A 153 13.88 -11.52 7.21
N ARG A 154 12.66 -11.90 7.59
CA ARG A 154 12.35 -12.36 8.95
C ARG A 154 13.20 -13.57 9.34
N VAL A 155 13.28 -14.55 8.46
CA VAL A 155 14.11 -15.76 8.69
C VAL A 155 15.59 -15.39 8.83
N LYS A 156 16.11 -14.50 7.98
CA LYS A 156 17.49 -14.01 8.10
C LYS A 156 17.72 -13.29 9.43
N ALA A 157 16.79 -12.44 9.84
CA ALA A 157 16.89 -11.72 11.11
C ALA A 157 16.92 -12.67 12.32
N VAL A 158 16.08 -13.71 12.32
CA VAL A 158 16.10 -14.73 13.39
C VAL A 158 17.42 -15.51 13.41
N LYS A 159 17.93 -15.90 12.24
CA LYS A 159 19.25 -16.57 12.14
C LYS A 159 20.38 -15.69 12.69
N ASN A 160 20.36 -14.40 12.37
CA ASN A 160 21.35 -13.44 12.88
C ASN A 160 21.22 -13.25 14.39
N ALA A 161 19.98 -13.23 14.94
CA ALA A 161 19.76 -13.20 16.40
C ALA A 161 20.34 -14.43 17.06
N LYS A 162 20.07 -15.62 16.51
CA LYS A 162 20.61 -16.89 17.05
C LYS A 162 22.14 -16.90 17.06
N ALA A 163 22.77 -16.59 15.92
CA ALA A 163 24.22 -16.55 15.83
C ALA A 163 24.85 -15.56 16.82
N ARG A 164 24.17 -14.41 17.03
CA ARG A 164 24.62 -13.42 18.03
C ARG A 164 24.46 -13.92 19.45
N ALA A 165 23.39 -14.65 19.77
CA ALA A 165 23.20 -15.26 21.08
C ALA A 165 24.27 -16.31 21.38
N GLU A 166 24.56 -17.18 20.41
CA GLU A 166 25.62 -18.19 20.51
C GLU A 166 26.99 -17.55 20.79
N LEU A 167 27.36 -16.53 20.01
CA LEU A 167 28.63 -15.81 20.20
C LEU A 167 28.73 -15.16 21.58
N LEU A 168 27.63 -14.57 22.08
CA LEU A 168 27.63 -13.96 23.40
C LEU A 168 27.68 -15.02 24.52
N ALA A 169 27.00 -16.15 24.34
CA ALA A 169 27.06 -17.28 25.30
C ALA A 169 28.47 -17.85 25.40
N GLU A 170 29.14 -18.08 24.28
CA GLU A 170 30.53 -18.52 24.25
C GLU A 170 31.47 -17.50 24.93
N ALA A 171 31.29 -16.21 24.68
CA ALA A 171 32.14 -15.16 25.24
C ALA A 171 32.07 -15.06 26.76
N ILE A 172 30.97 -15.50 27.39
CA ILE A 172 30.79 -15.54 28.85
C ILE A 172 31.01 -16.92 29.43
N GLY A 173 31.50 -17.90 28.64
CA GLY A 173 31.85 -19.24 29.09
C GLY A 173 30.67 -20.18 29.26
N HIS A 174 29.52 -19.91 28.67
CA HIS A 174 28.37 -20.77 28.56
C HIS A 174 28.29 -21.41 27.18
N SER A 175 28.24 -22.73 27.11
CA SER A 175 28.04 -23.53 25.90
C SER A 175 26.62 -24.09 25.86
#